data_702c4ed93ee4af76c874bb33a89baa56
#
_entry.id   702c4ed93ee4af76c874bb33a89baa56
#
_cell.length_a   1.000
_cell.length_b   1.000
_cell.length_c   1.000
_cell.angle_alpha   90.00
_cell.angle_beta   90.00
_cell.angle_gamma   90.00
#
_symmetry.space_group_name_H-M   'P 1'
#
loop_
_entity.id
_entity.type
_entity.pdbx_description
1 polymer ?
#
loop_
_entity_poly.entity_id
_entity_poly.type
_entity_poly.pdbx_seq_one_letter_code
_entity_poly.pdbx_strand_id
1 'polypeptide(L)'
;MCIRDRTVRAQDMNERLTQEIGNARWMRIIYRQVDLMKEQNAPLYYPTRPMNGQMNLFSVIFQLLGENKIKAYEYLDGYEEFDEAHLINFKDLLDRFYILYEEIPGRAGEEPTFVINESDIPAADIRSYYVKEAWYFDQNNSAFDVKILAICPILTSTGDMGETTMPMFWLPYENIRPYISNSYIMTSNMNNAMTFTMDDYFRRRMFEGDIIKTQNLMNLPLQAYCPTPDSLKNEQARIEGQLTGFEKSLWYQPDTTQVAVDSKAAKKAAKRSARKDKGSTKEAAPEKAAKVKAPKAEKSAPVRSVRRRR
;
A
#
# COMPACT_ATOMS: atom_id res chain seq x y z
N MET A 1 3.31 -5.23 -32.52
CA MET A 1 4.41 -5.72 -31.66
C MET A 1 4.02 -7.10 -31.21
N CYS A 2 4.72 -8.18 -31.63
CA CYS A 2 4.35 -9.53 -31.24
C CYS A 2 4.53 -9.69 -29.74
N ILE A 3 3.42 -9.82 -29.02
CA ILE A 3 3.43 -10.19 -27.62
C ILE A 3 3.92 -11.63 -27.58
N ARG A 4 5.08 -11.83 -26.97
CA ARG A 4 5.60 -13.18 -26.73
C ARG A 4 4.67 -13.83 -25.73
N ASP A 5 3.98 -14.89 -26.16
CA ASP A 5 3.25 -15.74 -25.25
C ASP A 5 4.15 -16.12 -24.07
N ARG A 6 3.54 -16.19 -22.90
CA ARG A 6 4.27 -16.60 -21.69
C ARG A 6 4.99 -17.91 -21.98
N THR A 7 6.28 -17.96 -21.69
CA THR A 7 7.00 -19.24 -21.80
C THR A 7 6.37 -20.25 -20.85
N VAL A 8 6.33 -21.53 -21.22
CA VAL A 8 5.82 -22.62 -20.38
C VAL A 8 6.44 -22.56 -18.98
N ARG A 9 7.72 -22.23 -18.88
CA ARG A 9 8.41 -22.04 -17.59
C ARG A 9 7.82 -20.90 -16.75
N ALA A 10 7.40 -19.81 -17.37
CA ALA A 10 6.78 -18.69 -16.63
C ALA A 10 5.36 -19.06 -16.18
N GLN A 11 4.63 -19.86 -16.96
CA GLN A 11 3.33 -20.39 -16.57
C GLN A 11 3.48 -21.34 -15.39
N ASP A 12 4.39 -22.30 -15.45
CA ASP A 12 4.69 -23.24 -14.36
C ASP A 12 5.10 -22.52 -13.06
N MET A 13 5.92 -21.47 -13.18
CA MET A 13 6.30 -20.67 -12.00
C MET A 13 5.10 -19.92 -11.38
N ASN A 14 4.22 -19.36 -12.20
CA ASN A 14 3.02 -18.68 -11.70
C ASN A 14 2.03 -19.65 -11.05
N GLU A 15 1.85 -20.84 -11.64
CA GLU A 15 1.01 -21.89 -11.06
C GLU A 15 1.56 -22.35 -9.71
N ARG A 16 2.88 -22.60 -9.61
CA ARG A 16 3.53 -22.94 -8.34
C ARG A 16 3.34 -21.86 -7.28
N LEU A 17 3.58 -20.59 -7.61
CA LEU A 17 3.37 -19.46 -6.69
C LEU A 17 1.90 -19.36 -6.24
N THR A 18 0.95 -19.67 -7.12
CA THR A 18 -0.47 -19.67 -6.75
C THR A 18 -0.81 -20.82 -5.82
N GLN A 19 -0.25 -22.01 -6.07
CA GLN A 19 -0.40 -23.18 -5.19
C GLN A 19 0.28 -22.97 -3.83
N GLU A 20 1.45 -22.32 -3.79
CA GLU A 20 2.16 -21.98 -2.55
C GLU A 20 1.32 -21.06 -1.66
N ILE A 21 0.66 -20.05 -2.26
CA ILE A 21 -0.25 -19.16 -1.52
C ILE A 21 -1.45 -19.95 -0.95
N GLY A 22 -2.05 -20.84 -1.74
CA GLY A 22 -3.18 -21.68 -1.28
C GLY A 22 -2.80 -22.60 -0.12
N ASN A 23 -1.56 -23.01 0.00
CA ASN A 23 -1.02 -23.92 1.02
C ASN A 23 -0.33 -23.17 2.19
N ALA A 24 -0.28 -21.84 2.15
CA ALA A 24 0.39 -21.06 3.18
C ALA A 24 -0.30 -21.26 4.55
N ARG A 25 0.48 -21.59 5.61
CA ARG A 25 -0.04 -21.73 6.97
C ARG A 25 -0.48 -20.41 7.58
N TRP A 26 0.10 -19.32 7.13
CA TRP A 26 -0.30 -17.98 7.50
C TRP A 26 -0.53 -17.18 6.25
N MET A 27 -1.72 -16.66 6.10
CA MET A 27 -2.12 -15.80 4.99
C MET A 27 -3.15 -14.79 5.49
N ARG A 28 -3.04 -13.56 4.97
CA ARG A 28 -4.01 -12.51 5.22
C ARG A 28 -4.31 -11.77 3.95
N ILE A 29 -5.57 -11.71 3.56
CA ILE A 29 -6.02 -10.94 2.39
C ILE A 29 -6.47 -9.56 2.85
N ILE A 30 -5.97 -8.54 2.15
CA ILE A 30 -6.18 -7.13 2.45
C ILE A 30 -6.59 -6.43 1.17
N TYR A 31 -7.56 -5.54 1.30
CA TYR A 31 -8.00 -4.66 0.23
C TYR A 31 -7.56 -3.24 0.58
N ARG A 32 -6.84 -2.61 -0.34
CA ARG A 32 -6.39 -1.23 -0.21
C ARG A 32 -7.05 -0.36 -1.26
N GLN A 33 -7.42 0.83 -0.87
CA GLN A 33 -7.75 1.91 -1.80
C GLN A 33 -6.48 2.73 -2.03
N VAL A 34 -6.02 2.73 -3.26
CA VAL A 34 -4.86 3.48 -3.73
C VAL A 34 -5.39 4.74 -4.40
N ASP A 35 -5.25 5.87 -3.73
CA ASP A 35 -5.66 7.18 -4.25
C ASP A 35 -4.57 7.73 -5.16
N LEU A 36 -4.90 7.94 -6.44
CA LEU A 36 -3.98 8.41 -7.48
C LEU A 36 -3.65 9.90 -7.37
N MET A 37 -4.42 10.65 -6.58
CA MET A 37 -4.16 12.07 -6.35
C MET A 37 -3.01 12.28 -5.35
N LYS A 38 -2.62 11.26 -4.61
CA LYS A 38 -1.43 11.31 -3.76
C LYS A 38 -0.17 11.33 -4.64
N GLU A 39 0.80 12.19 -4.30
CA GLU A 39 2.04 12.39 -5.07
C GLU A 39 2.79 11.08 -5.34
N GLN A 40 2.84 10.19 -4.35
CA GLN A 40 3.49 8.89 -4.46
C GLN A 40 2.85 8.00 -5.53
N ASN A 41 1.53 8.11 -5.74
CA ASN A 41 0.76 7.29 -6.68
C ASN A 41 0.63 7.93 -8.08
N ALA A 42 1.07 9.17 -8.23
CA ALA A 42 1.02 9.91 -9.49
C ALA A 42 1.59 9.17 -10.72
N PRO A 43 2.62 8.31 -10.59
CA PRO A 43 3.14 7.51 -11.71
C PRO A 43 2.13 6.56 -12.36
N LEU A 44 1.09 6.14 -11.65
CA LEU A 44 0.02 5.29 -12.19
C LEU A 44 -1.07 6.10 -12.88
N TYR A 45 -1.20 7.38 -12.54
CA TYR A 45 -2.21 8.28 -13.08
C TYR A 45 -1.74 9.02 -14.34
N TYR A 46 -0.49 9.49 -14.35
CA TYR A 46 0.05 10.24 -15.48
C TYR A 46 0.79 9.34 -16.48
N PRO A 47 0.69 9.67 -17.79
CA PRO A 47 -0.08 10.73 -18.42
C PRO A 47 -1.57 10.37 -18.52
N THR A 48 -2.47 11.34 -18.31
CA THR A 48 -3.93 11.15 -18.45
C THR A 48 -4.37 10.96 -19.91
N ARG A 49 -3.53 11.39 -20.83
CA ARG A 49 -3.68 11.13 -22.28
C ARG A 49 -2.39 10.50 -22.79
N PRO A 50 -2.47 9.53 -23.69
CA PRO A 50 -1.28 8.92 -24.29
C PRO A 50 -0.35 9.97 -24.86
N MET A 51 0.93 9.95 -24.48
CA MET A 51 1.93 10.89 -24.94
C MET A 51 3.24 10.17 -25.21
N ASN A 52 3.80 10.32 -26.42
CA ASN A 52 5.07 9.70 -26.80
C ASN A 52 5.13 8.18 -26.59
N GLY A 53 4.01 7.49 -26.78
CA GLY A 53 3.90 6.04 -26.54
C GLY A 53 3.81 5.62 -25.07
N GLN A 54 3.70 6.59 -24.16
CA GLN A 54 3.43 6.34 -22.75
C GLN A 54 1.94 6.44 -22.48
N MET A 55 1.44 5.50 -21.70
CA MET A 55 0.05 5.44 -21.26
C MET A 55 0.04 5.18 -19.76
N ASN A 56 -1.00 5.68 -19.09
CA ASN A 56 -1.24 5.34 -17.69
C ASN A 56 -1.79 3.90 -17.57
N LEU A 57 -1.84 3.40 -16.35
CA LEU A 57 -2.30 2.04 -16.08
C LEU A 57 -3.69 1.76 -16.65
N PHE A 58 -4.64 2.69 -16.47
CA PHE A 58 -6.02 2.49 -16.93
C PHE A 58 -6.10 2.43 -18.45
N SER A 59 -5.41 3.32 -19.17
CA SER A 59 -5.40 3.32 -20.64
C SER A 59 -4.82 2.03 -21.20
N VAL A 60 -3.76 1.48 -20.57
CA VAL A 60 -3.20 0.18 -20.94
C VAL A 60 -4.22 -0.92 -20.74
N ILE A 61 -4.86 -0.99 -19.58
CA ILE A 61 -5.89 -1.99 -19.26
C ILE A 61 -7.06 -1.89 -20.26
N PHE A 62 -7.52 -0.68 -20.51
CA PHE A 62 -8.69 -0.44 -21.37
C PHE A 62 -8.44 -0.82 -22.82
N GLN A 63 -7.24 -0.51 -23.33
CA GLN A 63 -6.83 -0.96 -24.66
C GLN A 63 -6.77 -2.48 -24.75
N LEU A 64 -6.21 -3.16 -23.75
CA LEU A 64 -6.12 -4.63 -23.72
C LEU A 64 -7.49 -5.31 -23.66
N LEU A 65 -8.46 -4.71 -22.97
CA LEU A 65 -9.84 -5.17 -22.95
C LEU A 65 -10.49 -5.00 -24.32
N GLY A 66 -10.30 -3.84 -24.98
CA GLY A 66 -10.83 -3.59 -26.33
C GLY A 66 -10.26 -4.54 -27.39
N GLU A 67 -9.00 -4.97 -27.21
CA GLU A 67 -8.33 -5.95 -28.09
C GLU A 67 -8.62 -7.42 -27.69
N ASN A 68 -9.53 -7.67 -26.72
CA ASN A 68 -9.86 -9.01 -26.17
C ASN A 68 -8.64 -9.79 -25.67
N LYS A 69 -7.57 -9.12 -25.25
CA LYS A 69 -6.34 -9.76 -24.76
C LYS A 69 -6.41 -10.15 -23.30
N ILE A 70 -7.24 -9.49 -22.53
CA ILE A 70 -7.49 -9.74 -21.11
C ILE A 70 -8.98 -9.82 -20.85
N LYS A 71 -9.35 -10.54 -19.79
CA LYS A 71 -10.75 -10.71 -19.36
C LYS A 71 -10.96 -9.97 -18.05
N ALA A 72 -12.07 -9.24 -17.94
CA ALA A 72 -12.50 -8.56 -16.74
C ALA A 72 -13.67 -9.31 -16.09
N TYR A 73 -13.82 -9.16 -14.78
CA TYR A 73 -14.86 -9.79 -13.98
C TYR A 73 -15.73 -8.74 -13.31
N GLU A 74 -16.98 -9.09 -13.08
CA GLU A 74 -17.94 -8.17 -12.47
C GLU A 74 -17.50 -7.75 -11.06
N TYR A 75 -17.77 -6.49 -10.73
CA TYR A 75 -17.66 -6.01 -9.36
C TYR A 75 -18.95 -6.40 -8.63
N LEU A 76 -18.83 -7.37 -7.74
CA LEU A 76 -19.87 -7.78 -6.82
C LEU A 76 -19.64 -7.10 -5.48
N ASP A 77 -20.68 -6.52 -4.90
CA ASP A 77 -20.55 -5.80 -3.64
C ASP A 77 -20.27 -6.79 -2.51
N GLY A 78 -19.05 -6.75 -2.02
CA GLY A 78 -18.58 -7.52 -0.87
C GLY A 78 -17.78 -8.79 -1.16
N TYR A 79 -17.81 -9.38 -2.35
CA TYR A 79 -17.01 -10.55 -2.72
C TYR A 79 -16.56 -10.49 -4.18
N GLU A 80 -15.57 -11.28 -4.53
CA GLU A 80 -15.06 -11.41 -5.90
C GLU A 80 -15.04 -12.88 -6.30
N GLU A 81 -15.66 -13.18 -7.42
CA GLU A 81 -15.59 -14.49 -8.08
C GLU A 81 -14.98 -14.31 -9.47
N PHE A 82 -13.96 -15.10 -9.78
CA PHE A 82 -13.23 -15.03 -11.04
C PHE A 82 -13.58 -16.23 -11.93
N ASP A 83 -14.88 -16.53 -11.99
CA ASP A 83 -15.43 -17.63 -12.77
C ASP A 83 -15.96 -17.15 -14.13
N GLU A 84 -16.16 -18.06 -15.06
CA GLU A 84 -16.71 -17.75 -16.39
C GLU A 84 -18.12 -17.13 -16.33
N ALA A 85 -18.88 -17.43 -15.27
CA ALA A 85 -20.22 -16.88 -15.08
C ALA A 85 -20.21 -15.36 -14.76
N HIS A 86 -19.11 -14.86 -14.21
CA HIS A 86 -18.97 -13.45 -13.81
C HIS A 86 -18.04 -12.67 -14.75
N LEU A 87 -17.78 -13.20 -15.94
CA LEU A 87 -17.07 -12.48 -16.98
C LEU A 87 -17.91 -11.31 -17.48
N ILE A 88 -17.31 -10.12 -17.52
CA ILE A 88 -17.96 -8.95 -18.11
C ILE A 88 -17.83 -9.00 -19.62
N ASN A 89 -18.96 -8.80 -20.30
CA ASN A 89 -18.93 -8.44 -21.70
C ASN A 89 -18.44 -6.98 -21.81
N PHE A 90 -17.35 -6.76 -22.54
CA PHE A 90 -16.75 -5.43 -22.65
C PHE A 90 -17.72 -4.40 -23.28
N LYS A 91 -18.57 -4.83 -24.20
CA LYS A 91 -19.63 -3.99 -24.78
C LYS A 91 -20.58 -3.45 -23.71
N ASP A 92 -21.08 -4.32 -22.83
CA ASP A 92 -22.02 -3.94 -21.76
C ASP A 92 -21.36 -2.98 -20.76
N LEU A 93 -20.05 -3.10 -20.57
CA LEU A 93 -19.26 -2.17 -19.76
C LEU A 93 -19.16 -0.80 -20.43
N LEU A 94 -18.87 -0.74 -21.73
CA LEU A 94 -18.82 0.52 -22.48
C LEU A 94 -20.17 1.24 -22.46
N ASP A 95 -21.26 0.50 -22.67
CA ASP A 95 -22.62 1.05 -22.63
C ASP A 95 -23.00 1.53 -21.21
N ARG A 96 -22.62 0.79 -20.16
CA ARG A 96 -22.86 1.18 -18.76
C ARG A 96 -22.19 2.50 -18.36
N PHE A 97 -20.99 2.75 -18.88
CA PHE A 97 -20.22 3.95 -18.57
C PHE A 97 -20.31 5.04 -19.65
N TYR A 98 -21.19 4.86 -20.64
CA TYR A 98 -21.43 5.81 -21.74
C TYR A 98 -20.17 6.15 -22.53
N ILE A 99 -19.30 5.16 -22.77
CA ILE A 99 -18.05 5.33 -23.50
C ILE A 99 -18.31 5.06 -24.98
N LEU A 100 -17.93 6.01 -25.84
CA LEU A 100 -18.10 5.86 -27.30
C LEU A 100 -17.08 4.88 -27.86
N TYR A 101 -17.54 3.96 -28.72
CA TYR A 101 -16.70 2.94 -29.34
C TYR A 101 -17.12 2.64 -30.76
N GLU A 102 -16.20 2.11 -31.55
CA GLU A 102 -16.42 1.53 -32.86
C GLU A 102 -16.22 0.01 -32.77
N GLU A 103 -17.24 -0.74 -33.18
CA GLU A 103 -17.19 -2.22 -33.18
C GLU A 103 -16.62 -2.70 -34.53
N ILE A 104 -15.49 -3.39 -34.50
CA ILE A 104 -14.91 -4.05 -35.66
C ILE A 104 -15.31 -5.53 -35.58
N PRO A 105 -16.12 -6.04 -36.53
CA PRO A 105 -16.51 -7.44 -36.53
C PRO A 105 -15.29 -8.35 -36.69
N GLY A 106 -15.17 -9.33 -35.80
CA GLY A 106 -14.14 -10.36 -35.87
C GLY A 106 -14.33 -11.24 -37.12
N ARG A 107 -13.30 -12.02 -37.48
CA ARG A 107 -13.41 -13.06 -38.49
C ARG A 107 -14.30 -14.17 -37.99
N ALA A 108 -14.77 -15.05 -38.90
CA ALA A 108 -15.66 -16.17 -38.54
C ALA A 108 -15.06 -16.98 -37.37
N GLY A 109 -15.69 -16.90 -36.19
CA GLY A 109 -15.26 -17.59 -34.97
C GLY A 109 -14.41 -16.74 -34.00
N GLU A 110 -14.09 -15.49 -34.32
CA GLU A 110 -13.41 -14.54 -33.43
C GLU A 110 -14.41 -13.58 -32.82
N GLU A 111 -14.20 -13.18 -31.58
CA GLU A 111 -14.99 -12.14 -30.91
C GLU A 111 -14.75 -10.76 -31.57
N PRO A 112 -15.74 -9.87 -31.60
CA PRO A 112 -15.57 -8.52 -32.12
C PRO A 112 -14.52 -7.75 -31.30
N THR A 113 -13.74 -6.91 -31.98
CA THR A 113 -12.78 -6.02 -31.35
C THR A 113 -13.36 -4.62 -31.28
N PHE A 114 -13.13 -3.94 -30.16
CA PHE A 114 -13.64 -2.59 -29.94
C PHE A 114 -12.50 -1.58 -30.04
N VAL A 115 -12.69 -0.59 -30.90
CA VAL A 115 -11.76 0.54 -31.04
C VAL A 115 -12.38 1.76 -30.36
N ILE A 116 -11.63 2.30 -29.41
CA ILE A 116 -12.04 3.45 -28.62
C ILE A 116 -11.05 4.56 -28.88
N ASN A 117 -11.55 5.76 -29.19
CA ASN A 117 -10.67 6.90 -29.33
C ASN A 117 -10.00 7.25 -28.00
N GLU A 118 -8.73 7.65 -28.03
CA GLU A 118 -7.96 8.03 -26.83
C GLU A 118 -8.64 9.15 -26.00
N SER A 119 -9.43 10.00 -26.66
CA SER A 119 -10.17 11.10 -26.02
C SER A 119 -11.39 10.61 -25.23
N ASP A 120 -11.94 9.44 -25.60
CA ASP A 120 -13.17 8.91 -25.04
C ASP A 120 -12.90 7.93 -23.88
N ILE A 121 -11.63 7.56 -23.70
CA ILE A 121 -11.19 6.77 -22.53
C ILE A 121 -11.21 7.67 -21.28
N PRO A 122 -12.01 7.35 -20.25
CA PRO A 122 -12.16 8.19 -19.05
C PRO A 122 -10.96 8.05 -18.09
N ALA A 123 -9.73 8.10 -18.61
CA ALA A 123 -8.51 7.90 -17.83
C ALA A 123 -8.29 8.99 -16.76
N ALA A 124 -8.79 10.22 -17.02
CA ALA A 124 -8.72 11.33 -16.07
C ALA A 124 -9.71 11.18 -14.89
N ASP A 125 -10.80 10.43 -15.10
CA ASP A 125 -11.85 10.23 -14.11
C ASP A 125 -11.58 9.02 -13.20
N ILE A 126 -10.59 8.21 -13.54
CA ILE A 126 -10.10 7.14 -12.66
C ILE A 126 -9.14 7.75 -11.64
N ARG A 127 -9.66 8.01 -10.43
CA ARG A 127 -8.87 8.65 -9.35
C ARG A 127 -8.38 7.70 -8.30
N SER A 128 -8.85 6.46 -8.29
CA SER A 128 -8.37 5.46 -7.33
C SER A 128 -8.48 4.04 -7.87
N TYR A 129 -7.74 3.13 -7.24
CA TYR A 129 -7.83 1.69 -7.47
C TYR A 129 -8.09 0.96 -6.17
N TYR A 130 -8.94 -0.08 -6.22
CA TYR A 130 -8.88 -1.12 -5.20
C TYR A 130 -7.84 -2.15 -5.59
N VAL A 131 -6.95 -2.45 -4.65
CA VAL A 131 -5.89 -3.46 -4.81
C VAL A 131 -6.11 -4.54 -3.78
N LYS A 132 -6.29 -5.77 -4.25
CA LYS A 132 -6.41 -6.97 -3.42
C LYS A 132 -5.04 -7.59 -3.26
N GLU A 133 -4.52 -7.63 -2.02
CA GLU A 133 -3.21 -8.16 -1.66
C GLU A 133 -3.36 -9.43 -0.82
N ALA A 134 -2.52 -10.43 -1.08
CA ALA A 134 -2.31 -11.56 -0.20
C ALA A 134 -0.95 -11.42 0.47
N TRP A 135 -0.98 -11.31 1.79
CA TRP A 135 0.20 -11.36 2.66
C TRP A 135 0.34 -12.79 3.14
N TYR A 136 1.46 -13.43 2.89
CA TYR A 136 1.64 -14.83 3.23
C TYR A 136 3.06 -15.16 3.67
N PHE A 137 3.18 -16.23 4.43
CA PHE A 137 4.48 -16.77 4.82
C PHE A 137 4.75 -18.06 4.03
N ASP A 138 5.77 -17.96 3.17
CA ASP A 138 6.28 -19.12 2.43
C ASP A 138 7.24 -19.91 3.32
N GLN A 139 6.82 -21.13 3.66
CA GLN A 139 7.62 -22.02 4.50
C GLN A 139 8.82 -22.62 3.79
N ASN A 140 8.73 -22.80 2.47
CA ASN A 140 9.81 -23.41 1.69
C ASN A 140 11.02 -22.50 1.61
N ASN A 141 10.76 -21.21 1.41
CA ASN A 141 11.80 -20.19 1.31
C ASN A 141 12.01 -19.43 2.63
N SER A 142 11.20 -19.72 3.67
CA SER A 142 11.20 -19.00 4.95
C SER A 142 11.09 -17.48 4.75
N ALA A 143 10.33 -17.06 3.74
CA ALA A 143 10.16 -15.68 3.34
C ALA A 143 8.73 -15.21 3.63
N PHE A 144 8.62 -13.97 4.10
CA PHE A 144 7.36 -13.25 4.21
C PHE A 144 7.24 -12.36 2.97
N ASP A 145 6.18 -12.57 2.18
CA ASP A 145 6.00 -11.89 0.90
C ASP A 145 4.57 -11.41 0.72
N VAL A 146 4.38 -10.49 -0.22
CA VAL A 146 3.10 -9.90 -0.57
C VAL A 146 2.85 -10.06 -2.06
N LYS A 147 1.74 -10.69 -2.42
CA LYS A 147 1.32 -10.83 -3.81
C LYS A 147 0.04 -10.03 -4.06
N ILE A 148 0.03 -9.26 -5.14
CA ILE A 148 -1.17 -8.61 -5.64
C ILE A 148 -1.97 -9.66 -6.39
N LEU A 149 -3.23 -9.83 -6.00
CA LEU A 149 -4.15 -10.80 -6.58
C LEU A 149 -4.99 -10.18 -7.68
N ALA A 150 -5.56 -9.00 -7.42
CA ALA A 150 -6.46 -8.33 -8.35
C ALA A 150 -6.43 -6.80 -8.15
N ILE A 151 -6.83 -6.09 -9.21
CA ILE A 151 -6.97 -4.64 -9.22
C ILE A 151 -8.37 -4.30 -9.76
N CYS A 152 -9.00 -3.30 -9.16
CA CYS A 152 -10.28 -2.75 -9.62
C CYS A 152 -10.16 -1.23 -9.78
N PRO A 153 -10.30 -0.68 -11.00
CA PRO A 153 -10.36 0.75 -11.21
C PRO A 153 -11.66 1.33 -10.68
N ILE A 154 -11.59 2.53 -10.13
CA ILE A 154 -12.73 3.25 -9.56
C ILE A 154 -12.93 4.53 -10.36
N LEU A 155 -14.05 4.62 -11.03
CA LEU A 155 -14.48 5.82 -11.73
C LEU A 155 -15.03 6.83 -10.74
N THR A 156 -14.55 8.06 -10.78
CA THR A 156 -15.04 9.18 -9.99
C THR A 156 -15.79 10.14 -10.91
N SER A 157 -17.07 10.29 -10.70
CA SER A 157 -17.91 11.25 -11.41
C SER A 157 -18.25 12.41 -10.49
N THR A 158 -18.05 13.62 -10.97
CA THR A 158 -18.39 14.85 -10.25
C THR A 158 -19.72 15.38 -10.80
N GLY A 159 -20.81 15.21 -10.02
CA GLY A 159 -22.13 15.70 -10.35
C GLY A 159 -22.59 16.83 -9.43
N ASP A 160 -23.79 17.36 -9.65
CA ASP A 160 -24.39 18.44 -8.86
C ASP A 160 -24.57 18.06 -7.36
N MET A 161 -24.62 16.80 -7.05
CA MET A 161 -24.75 16.24 -5.69
C MET A 161 -23.40 15.90 -5.01
N GLY A 162 -22.28 16.19 -5.65
CA GLY A 162 -20.94 15.89 -5.15
C GLY A 162 -20.22 14.81 -5.96
N GLU A 163 -19.11 14.31 -5.42
CA GLU A 163 -18.32 13.24 -6.04
C GLU A 163 -18.94 11.87 -5.75
N THR A 164 -19.21 11.11 -6.79
CA THR A 164 -19.68 9.73 -6.71
C THR A 164 -18.59 8.80 -7.24
N THR A 165 -18.27 7.78 -6.47
CA THR A 165 -17.26 6.79 -6.83
C THR A 165 -17.93 5.48 -7.21
N MET A 166 -17.60 4.93 -8.38
CA MET A 166 -18.12 3.66 -8.87
C MET A 166 -16.99 2.71 -9.23
N PRO A 167 -16.84 1.58 -8.52
CA PRO A 167 -15.96 0.52 -8.96
C PRO A 167 -16.43 -0.05 -10.30
N MET A 168 -15.50 -0.26 -11.23
CA MET A 168 -15.86 -0.68 -12.58
C MET A 168 -15.90 -2.21 -12.72
N PHE A 169 -14.76 -2.84 -12.50
CA PHE A 169 -14.57 -4.28 -12.69
C PHE A 169 -13.33 -4.78 -11.97
N TRP A 170 -13.29 -6.07 -11.71
CA TRP A 170 -12.09 -6.73 -11.19
C TRP A 170 -11.23 -7.30 -12.31
N LEU A 171 -9.91 -7.15 -12.16
CA LEU A 171 -8.90 -7.73 -13.03
C LEU A 171 -7.92 -8.55 -12.21
N PRO A 172 -7.78 -9.86 -12.45
CA PRO A 172 -6.69 -10.64 -11.89
C PRO A 172 -5.34 -10.06 -12.33
N TYR A 173 -4.46 -9.79 -11.38
CA TYR A 173 -3.19 -9.13 -11.64
C TYR A 173 -2.29 -9.91 -12.61
N GLU A 174 -2.32 -11.23 -12.52
CA GLU A 174 -1.55 -12.11 -13.40
C GLU A 174 -1.93 -11.97 -14.88
N ASN A 175 -3.18 -11.57 -15.18
CA ASN A 175 -3.61 -11.37 -16.56
C ASN A 175 -3.03 -10.10 -17.18
N ILE A 176 -2.84 -9.04 -16.40
CA ILE A 176 -2.29 -7.76 -16.88
C ILE A 176 -0.77 -7.70 -16.80
N ARG A 177 -0.17 -8.45 -15.90
CA ARG A 177 1.26 -8.45 -15.58
C ARG A 177 2.20 -8.55 -16.80
N PRO A 178 1.97 -9.45 -17.80
CA PRO A 178 2.84 -9.55 -18.98
C PRO A 178 2.92 -8.27 -19.80
N TYR A 179 1.86 -7.46 -19.74
CA TYR A 179 1.75 -6.23 -20.50
C TYR A 179 2.38 -5.05 -19.74
N ILE A 180 2.07 -4.91 -18.45
CA ILE A 180 2.58 -3.84 -17.61
C ILE A 180 4.06 -4.01 -17.24
N SER A 181 4.61 -5.22 -17.33
CA SER A 181 6.05 -5.49 -17.11
C SER A 181 6.95 -4.90 -18.19
N ASN A 182 6.39 -4.50 -19.34
CA ASN A 182 7.11 -3.82 -20.42
C ASN A 182 6.82 -2.31 -20.48
N SER A 183 5.92 -1.81 -19.61
CA SER A 183 5.54 -0.40 -19.58
C SER A 183 6.36 0.34 -18.52
N TYR A 184 7.32 1.13 -18.98
CA TYR A 184 8.17 1.93 -18.09
C TYR A 184 7.45 3.19 -17.64
N ILE A 185 7.62 3.54 -16.36
CA ILE A 185 7.02 4.72 -15.74
C ILE A 185 8.09 5.61 -15.11
N MET A 186 7.80 6.89 -15.06
CA MET A 186 8.60 7.87 -14.35
C MET A 186 8.10 7.95 -12.90
N THR A 187 8.94 7.58 -11.94
CA THR A 187 8.57 7.52 -10.52
C THR A 187 8.91 8.78 -9.73
N SER A 188 9.61 9.74 -10.33
CA SER A 188 10.04 10.95 -9.63
C SER A 188 10.07 12.14 -10.59
N ASN A 189 9.60 13.29 -10.11
CA ASN A 189 9.71 14.56 -10.84
C ASN A 189 11.14 15.15 -10.83
N MET A 190 12.01 14.68 -9.93
CA MET A 190 13.40 15.14 -9.85
C MET A 190 14.34 14.36 -10.77
N ASN A 191 13.98 13.13 -11.11
CA ASN A 191 14.75 12.27 -11.99
C ASN A 191 13.83 11.67 -13.05
N ASN A 192 13.98 12.09 -14.30
CA ASN A 192 13.16 11.64 -15.42
C ASN A 192 13.60 10.28 -15.99
N ALA A 193 14.54 9.58 -15.34
CA ALA A 193 14.94 8.25 -15.77
C ALA A 193 13.81 7.24 -15.49
N MET A 194 13.33 6.61 -16.54
CA MET A 194 12.34 5.54 -16.48
C MET A 194 13.03 4.21 -16.21
N THR A 195 13.35 3.95 -14.96
CA THR A 195 14.08 2.73 -14.55
C THR A 195 13.14 1.64 -14.05
N PHE A 196 11.92 2.00 -13.68
CA PHE A 196 10.92 1.07 -13.14
C PHE A 196 9.80 0.83 -14.15
N THR A 197 9.34 -0.41 -14.20
CA THR A 197 8.11 -0.76 -14.91
C THR A 197 6.90 -0.60 -13.99
N MET A 198 5.69 -0.60 -14.54
CA MET A 198 4.46 -0.63 -13.73
C MET A 198 4.41 -1.88 -12.86
N ASP A 199 4.88 -3.05 -13.35
CA ASP A 199 4.97 -4.27 -12.53
C ASP A 199 5.95 -4.11 -11.37
N ASP A 200 7.13 -3.52 -11.59
CA ASP A 200 8.08 -3.24 -10.51
C ASP A 200 7.49 -2.31 -9.44
N TYR A 201 6.73 -1.32 -9.86
CA TYR A 201 6.07 -0.37 -8.96
C TYR A 201 5.11 -1.08 -8.01
N PHE A 202 4.31 -1.99 -8.53
CA PHE A 202 3.39 -2.79 -7.72
C PHE A 202 4.12 -3.84 -6.86
N ARG A 203 5.06 -4.58 -7.42
CA ARG A 203 5.79 -5.63 -6.72
C ARG A 203 6.64 -5.10 -5.56
N ARG A 204 7.24 -3.93 -5.75
CA ARG A 204 8.02 -3.25 -4.69
C ARG A 204 7.13 -2.47 -3.72
N ARG A 205 5.83 -2.50 -3.94
CA ARG A 205 4.85 -1.76 -3.13
C ARG A 205 5.23 -0.28 -2.97
N MET A 206 5.60 0.36 -4.07
CA MET A 206 5.95 1.78 -4.09
C MET A 206 4.73 2.69 -3.96
N PHE A 207 3.51 2.14 -4.02
CA PHE A 207 2.26 2.86 -3.86
C PHE A 207 1.87 3.01 -2.38
N GLU A 208 1.14 4.07 -2.10
CA GLU A 208 0.49 4.33 -0.81
C GLU A 208 -1.02 4.06 -0.93
N GLY A 209 -1.55 3.24 -0.05
CA GLY A 209 -2.97 2.90 -0.07
C GLY A 209 -3.51 2.62 1.33
N ASP A 210 -4.73 3.10 1.58
CA ASP A 210 -5.43 2.93 2.84
C ASP A 210 -6.18 1.60 2.88
N ILE A 211 -6.13 0.86 3.98
CA ILE A 211 -6.84 -0.41 4.13
C ILE A 211 -8.33 -0.13 4.25
N ILE A 212 -9.13 -0.69 3.35
CA ILE A 212 -10.60 -0.57 3.35
C ILE A 212 -11.30 -1.80 3.89
N LYS A 213 -10.69 -2.98 3.70
CA LYS A 213 -11.26 -4.27 4.07
C LYS A 213 -10.16 -5.28 4.32
N THR A 214 -10.38 -6.17 5.26
CA THR A 214 -9.61 -7.42 5.39
C THR A 214 -10.58 -8.58 5.23
N GLN A 215 -10.11 -9.71 4.71
CA GLN A 215 -10.94 -10.89 4.68
C GLN A 215 -11.29 -11.30 6.12
N ASN A 216 -12.56 -11.26 6.42
CA ASN A 216 -13.12 -11.62 7.74
C ASN A 216 -14.35 -12.52 7.55
N LEU A 217 -14.75 -13.21 8.62
CA LEU A 217 -15.85 -14.17 8.57
C LEU A 217 -17.20 -13.56 8.16
N MET A 218 -17.41 -12.28 8.45
CA MET A 218 -18.64 -11.56 8.12
C MET A 218 -18.55 -10.84 6.77
N ASN A 219 -17.38 -10.85 6.13
CA ASN A 219 -17.07 -10.18 4.87
C ASN A 219 -17.39 -8.66 4.86
N LEU A 220 -17.32 -8.01 6.02
CA LEU A 220 -17.65 -6.59 6.17
C LEU A 220 -16.43 -5.69 5.92
N PRO A 221 -16.62 -4.53 5.25
CA PRO A 221 -15.59 -3.51 5.14
C PRO A 221 -15.33 -2.83 6.50
N LEU A 222 -14.16 -2.20 6.67
CA LEU A 222 -13.80 -1.52 7.91
C LEU A 222 -14.81 -0.44 8.30
N GLN A 223 -15.34 0.30 7.33
CA GLN A 223 -16.31 1.35 7.56
C GLN A 223 -17.61 0.86 8.21
N ALA A 224 -17.99 -0.41 8.01
CA ALA A 224 -19.20 -0.97 8.59
C ALA A 224 -19.13 -1.13 10.10
N TYR A 225 -17.93 -1.38 10.66
CA TYR A 225 -17.74 -1.53 12.11
C TYR A 225 -16.90 -0.42 12.76
N CYS A 226 -16.33 0.48 11.95
CA CYS A 226 -15.61 1.67 12.39
C CYS A 226 -16.30 2.93 11.86
N PRO A 227 -17.41 3.40 12.48
CA PRO A 227 -18.23 4.48 11.93
C PRO A 227 -17.57 5.87 12.03
N THR A 228 -16.56 6.04 12.89
CA THR A 228 -15.86 7.33 13.04
C THR A 228 -14.51 7.31 12.31
N PRO A 229 -14.10 8.44 11.70
CA PRO A 229 -12.81 8.53 11.01
C PRO A 229 -11.61 8.16 11.89
N ASP A 230 -11.67 8.50 13.19
CA ASP A 230 -10.59 8.19 14.13
C ASP A 230 -10.54 6.68 14.43
N SER A 231 -11.71 6.03 14.61
CA SER A 231 -11.74 4.58 14.82
C SER A 231 -11.26 3.83 13.59
N LEU A 232 -11.58 4.33 12.38
CA LEU A 232 -11.11 3.76 11.12
C LEU A 232 -9.58 3.83 11.01
N LYS A 233 -8.99 5.01 11.26
CA LYS A 233 -7.53 5.18 11.26
C LYS A 233 -6.82 4.32 12.29
N ASN A 234 -7.38 4.22 13.50
CA ASN A 234 -6.83 3.37 14.55
C ASN A 234 -6.87 1.88 14.16
N GLU A 235 -7.95 1.44 13.52
CA GLU A 235 -8.08 0.06 13.05
C GLU A 235 -7.12 -0.23 11.88
N GLN A 236 -6.99 0.69 10.92
CA GLN A 236 -6.01 0.61 9.86
C GLN A 236 -4.58 0.49 10.43
N ALA A 237 -4.22 1.36 11.36
CA ALA A 237 -2.92 1.32 12.03
C ALA A 237 -2.71 0.02 12.83
N ARG A 238 -3.76 -0.52 13.46
CA ARG A 238 -3.72 -1.81 14.16
C ARG A 238 -3.43 -2.95 13.19
N ILE A 239 -4.09 -2.97 12.04
CA ILE A 239 -3.89 -4.01 11.02
C ILE A 239 -2.46 -3.92 10.45
N GLU A 240 -2.00 -2.72 10.09
CA GLU A 240 -0.61 -2.50 9.63
C GLU A 240 0.41 -2.93 10.69
N GLY A 241 0.16 -2.57 11.96
CA GLY A 241 1.00 -2.98 13.08
C GLY A 241 1.05 -4.51 13.27
N GLN A 242 -0.05 -5.21 12.99
CA GLN A 242 -0.06 -6.68 13.03
C GLN A 242 0.74 -7.31 11.90
N LEU A 243 0.69 -6.76 10.68
CA LEU A 243 1.46 -7.24 9.53
C LEU A 243 2.96 -7.05 9.76
N THR A 244 3.35 -5.83 10.09
CA THR A 244 4.77 -5.50 10.37
C THR A 244 5.27 -6.18 11.64
N GLY A 245 4.41 -6.39 12.63
CA GLY A 245 4.71 -7.14 13.85
C GLY A 245 4.99 -8.61 13.57
N PHE A 246 4.17 -9.23 12.70
CA PHE A 246 4.38 -10.61 12.27
C PHE A 246 5.70 -10.74 11.49
N GLU A 247 5.95 -9.87 10.52
CA GLU A 247 7.21 -9.83 9.78
C GLU A 247 8.42 -9.74 10.73
N LYS A 248 8.39 -8.80 11.67
CA LYS A 248 9.47 -8.64 12.67
C LYS A 248 9.64 -9.87 13.57
N SER A 249 8.57 -10.58 13.89
CA SER A 249 8.62 -11.79 14.74
C SER A 249 9.30 -12.98 14.07
N LEU A 250 9.41 -12.98 12.74
CA LEU A 250 10.12 -14.02 11.98
C LEU A 250 11.64 -13.89 12.09
N TRP A 251 12.14 -12.71 12.45
CA TRP A 251 13.56 -12.46 12.60
C TRP A 251 13.98 -12.50 14.06
N TYR A 252 15.11 -13.15 14.33
CA TYR A 252 15.71 -13.13 15.67
C TYR A 252 15.99 -11.68 16.09
N GLN A 253 15.35 -11.24 17.15
CA GLN A 253 15.67 -9.97 17.79
C GLN A 253 16.51 -10.29 19.01
N PRO A 254 17.79 -9.87 19.05
CA PRO A 254 18.60 -10.02 20.25
C PRO A 254 17.94 -9.23 21.38
N ASP A 255 17.80 -9.89 22.55
CA ASP A 255 17.16 -9.30 23.71
C ASP A 255 18.01 -8.12 24.25
N THR A 256 17.68 -6.90 23.76
CA THR A 256 18.38 -5.66 24.13
C THR A 256 18.21 -5.31 25.62
N THR A 257 17.30 -5.97 26.33
CA THR A 257 17.12 -5.81 27.78
C THR A 257 18.30 -6.38 28.56
N GLN A 258 18.90 -7.49 28.12
CA GLN A 258 20.08 -8.08 28.77
C GLN A 258 21.31 -7.17 28.60
N VAL A 259 21.55 -6.59 27.42
CA VAL A 259 22.67 -5.67 27.18
C VAL A 259 22.55 -4.43 28.05
N ALA A 260 21.34 -3.93 28.29
CA ALA A 260 21.10 -2.78 29.17
C ALA A 260 21.34 -3.12 30.65
N VAL A 261 21.04 -4.33 31.08
CA VAL A 261 21.29 -4.82 32.45
C VAL A 261 22.78 -5.03 32.65
N ASP A 262 23.47 -5.65 31.71
CA ASP A 262 24.94 -5.87 31.78
C ASP A 262 25.73 -4.57 31.73
N SER A 263 25.30 -3.59 30.92
CA SER A 263 25.91 -2.27 30.89
C SER A 263 25.67 -1.48 32.16
N LYS A 264 24.52 -1.62 32.83
CA LYS A 264 24.25 -1.05 34.16
C LYS A 264 25.06 -1.75 35.26
N ALA A 265 25.21 -3.07 35.18
CA ALA A 265 26.00 -3.86 36.11
C ALA A 265 27.52 -3.52 35.94
N ALA A 266 28.02 -3.42 34.71
CA ALA A 266 29.36 -3.01 34.41
C ALA A 266 29.66 -1.56 34.87
N LYS A 267 28.74 -0.61 34.66
CA LYS A 267 28.84 0.77 35.20
C LYS A 267 28.81 0.82 36.73
N LYS A 268 28.06 -0.09 37.38
CA LYS A 268 27.97 -0.17 38.84
C LYS A 268 29.22 -0.84 39.43
N ALA A 269 29.83 -1.80 38.72
CA ALA A 269 31.10 -2.40 39.07
C ALA A 269 32.27 -1.42 38.92
N ALA A 270 32.36 -0.68 37.79
CA ALA A 270 33.35 0.36 37.56
C ALA A 270 33.25 1.50 38.60
N LYS A 271 32.05 1.84 39.06
CA LYS A 271 31.83 2.86 40.10
C LYS A 271 32.19 2.36 41.52
N ARG A 272 32.22 1.03 41.75
CA ARG A 272 32.69 0.40 43.00
C ARG A 272 34.21 0.28 43.04
N SER A 273 34.87 -0.05 41.92
CA SER A 273 36.35 -0.06 41.84
C SER A 273 36.95 1.34 41.99
N ALA A 274 36.35 2.36 41.36
CA ALA A 274 36.78 3.77 41.50
C ALA A 274 36.57 4.35 42.93
N ARG A 275 35.72 3.74 43.76
CA ARG A 275 35.55 4.10 45.17
C ARG A 275 36.54 3.38 46.09
N LYS A 276 37.14 2.26 45.66
CA LYS A 276 38.11 1.48 46.47
C LYS A 276 39.54 2.08 46.41
N ASP A 277 39.89 2.76 45.31
CA ASP A 277 41.19 3.43 45.11
C ASP A 277 41.29 4.82 45.76
N LYS A 278 40.18 5.37 46.31
CA LYS A 278 40.19 6.64 47.05
C LYS A 278 40.31 6.48 48.59
N GLY A 279 40.73 5.32 49.05
CA GLY A 279 40.77 4.96 50.47
C GLY A 279 42.16 4.96 51.13
N SER A 280 43.23 5.35 50.43
CA SER A 280 44.57 5.37 51.07
C SER A 280 45.38 6.57 50.56
N THR A 281 45.16 7.74 51.13
CA THR A 281 46.20 8.75 51.40
C THR A 281 45.59 9.81 52.33
N LYS A 282 45.89 9.68 53.60
CA LYS A 282 45.79 10.78 54.58
C LYS A 282 47.11 11.46 54.51
N GLU A 283 47.12 12.77 54.22
CA GLU A 283 48.07 13.72 54.91
C GLU A 283 47.65 15.17 54.59
N ALA A 284 47.58 15.91 55.70
CA ALA A 284 47.78 17.34 55.92
C ALA A 284 46.82 18.38 55.22
N ALA A 285 46.17 19.09 56.10
CA ALA A 285 45.54 20.39 55.88
C ALA A 285 46.55 21.49 55.67
N PRO A 286 46.19 22.64 55.02
CA PRO A 286 45.84 23.83 55.82
C PRO A 286 44.66 24.67 55.24
N GLU A 287 43.98 25.28 56.21
CA GLU A 287 43.41 26.63 56.36
C GLU A 287 42.53 27.28 55.27
N LYS A 288 41.43 27.62 55.81
CA LYS A 288 40.36 28.63 55.58
C LYS A 288 40.60 29.71 54.51
N ALA A 289 39.61 29.85 53.62
CA ALA A 289 39.16 31.16 53.16
C ALA A 289 37.62 31.13 52.97
N ALA A 290 36.98 32.11 53.56
CA ALA A 290 35.53 32.35 53.62
C ALA A 290 34.96 32.76 52.26
N LYS A 291 33.85 32.19 51.84
CA LYS A 291 33.08 32.66 50.71
C LYS A 291 31.69 33.14 51.16
N VAL A 292 31.47 34.39 50.86
CA VAL A 292 30.31 35.20 51.03
C VAL A 292 29.09 34.59 50.31
N LYS A 293 27.94 34.52 50.99
CA LYS A 293 26.65 34.12 50.46
C LYS A 293 26.02 35.26 49.67
N ALA A 294 25.60 35.00 48.42
CA ALA A 294 24.72 35.89 47.67
C ALA A 294 23.22 35.58 47.98
N PRO A 295 22.34 36.60 47.96
CA PRO A 295 20.96 36.44 48.44
C PRO A 295 20.02 35.78 47.45
N LYS A 296 19.08 35.07 48.03
CA LYS A 296 17.99 34.32 47.35
C LYS A 296 16.92 35.31 46.80
N ALA A 297 16.55 35.20 45.55
CA ALA A 297 15.43 35.90 44.97
C ALA A 297 14.08 35.31 45.42
N GLU A 298 13.16 36.15 45.81
CA GLU A 298 11.81 35.86 46.28
C GLU A 298 10.91 35.42 45.12
N LYS A 299 10.08 34.40 45.37
CA LYS A 299 9.02 33.94 44.48
C LYS A 299 7.77 34.79 44.67
N SER A 300 7.29 35.44 43.63
CA SER A 300 6.03 36.15 43.60
C SER A 300 4.86 35.15 43.52
N ALA A 301 3.83 35.40 44.33
CA ALA A 301 2.58 34.65 44.45
C ALA A 301 1.61 34.94 43.28
N PRO A 302 0.70 33.98 42.91
CA PRO A 302 -0.23 34.18 41.83
C PRO A 302 -1.44 35.02 42.22
N VAL A 303 -1.80 35.98 41.35
CA VAL A 303 -2.95 36.88 41.50
C VAL A 303 -4.25 36.12 41.18
N ARG A 304 -5.20 36.17 42.09
CA ARG A 304 -6.54 35.61 42.05
C ARG A 304 -7.46 36.50 41.21
N SER A 305 -7.96 36.04 40.07
CA SER A 305 -8.94 36.80 39.29
C SER A 305 -10.35 36.65 39.85
N VAL A 306 -10.97 37.83 40.13
CA VAL A 306 -12.32 37.96 40.62
C VAL A 306 -13.31 37.88 39.46
N ARG A 307 -14.23 36.95 39.57
CA ARG A 307 -15.35 36.72 38.64
C ARG A 307 -16.45 37.75 38.95
N ARG A 308 -16.73 38.65 38.02
CA ARG A 308 -17.88 39.54 38.08
C ARG A 308 -19.07 38.96 37.33
N ARG A 309 -20.17 38.72 38.07
CA ARG A 309 -21.49 38.41 37.50
C ARG A 309 -22.13 39.72 36.99
N ARG A 310 -22.65 39.65 35.80
CA ARG A 310 -23.98 40.20 35.43
C ARG A 310 -24.46 39.48 34.18
#